data_80f36fae9d43032bf94aabe1708158be
#
_entry.id   80f36fae9d43032bf94aabe1708158be
#
_cell.length_a   1.000
_cell.length_b   1.000
_cell.length_c   1.000
_cell.angle_alpha   90.00
_cell.angle_beta   90.00
_cell.angle_gamma   90.00
#
_symmetry.space_group_name_H-M   'P 1'
#
loop_
_entity.id
_entity.type
_entity.pdbx_description
1 polymer ?
#
loop_
_entity_poly.entity_id
_entity_poly.type
_entity_poly.pdbx_seq_one_letter_code
_entity_poly.pdbx_strand_id
1 'polypeptide(L)'
;MSDYILELEEYGVAFGEKIILSSVNLKVPVVGNIVLLGPAGIGKSTLFRSVCGINKANPSFRTWGKAKYLGDDLDNQLETPALVSQNVKLMMSSILENVVINLPERQSLQKAQQIDVAKRLLERANLHELTERLDDNVIDLSLGLQRHLAILRTAVANPKLICIDEPTTGLEEDYVEHLLQYISEESKRRAVITILHNQEHAKKLEGMVALLSDGWIHEYSIDKDFYNEPQSKAGKQFIKSGSCPVIGPEYDEEALQYMDMDLIELPPPVPKEAKEYVSDALGPRNFLWLKNGILAGTPQPGIVADIDYDLKALKKVGVTKLITLLEKQLDPEPINNYGIENLWFPIDDMQAPDINEAIKWCKRVEKFMAEGEVVAYHCKAGMGRTGTMLTAQLIWEGMAALDALETARKVEPRWVQSETQIKFLEDFWSAVHDLKDNCAL
;
A
#
# COMPACT_ATOMS: atom_id res chain seq x y z
N MET A 1 -22.28 8.06 -18.03
CA MET A 1 -21.04 7.72 -17.34
C MET A 1 -20.71 8.90 -16.45
N SER A 2 -20.22 8.69 -15.23
CA SER A 2 -19.79 9.81 -14.37
C SER A 2 -18.60 10.53 -15.03
N ASP A 3 -18.57 11.86 -14.93
CA ASP A 3 -17.40 12.65 -15.37
C ASP A 3 -16.20 12.45 -14.43
N TYR A 4 -16.41 11.77 -13.30
CA TYR A 4 -15.44 11.53 -12.26
C TYR A 4 -15.18 10.03 -12.09
N ILE A 5 -13.91 9.68 -11.91
CA ILE A 5 -13.48 8.30 -11.69
C ILE A 5 -13.48 7.93 -10.21
N LEU A 6 -13.14 8.87 -9.35
CA LEU A 6 -13.19 8.76 -7.89
C LEU A 6 -13.95 9.94 -7.33
N GLU A 7 -14.94 9.66 -6.48
CA GLU A 7 -15.72 10.67 -5.77
C GLU A 7 -15.70 10.34 -4.28
N LEU A 8 -15.21 11.26 -3.48
CA LEU A 8 -15.23 11.21 -2.03
C LEU A 8 -16.15 12.33 -1.51
N GLU A 9 -17.13 11.95 -0.69
CA GLU A 9 -18.06 12.87 -0.03
C GLU A 9 -18.00 12.64 1.47
N GLU A 10 -17.54 13.65 2.21
CA GLU A 10 -17.35 13.59 3.67
C GLU A 10 -16.57 12.36 4.12
N TYR A 11 -15.63 11.90 3.28
CA TYR A 11 -14.90 10.67 3.51
C TYR A 11 -13.90 10.82 4.65
N GLY A 12 -14.09 10.02 5.70
CA GLY A 12 -13.20 9.99 6.85
C GLY A 12 -12.47 8.67 7.01
N VAL A 13 -11.34 8.72 7.70
CA VAL A 13 -10.47 7.57 7.96
C VAL A 13 -9.96 7.62 9.40
N ALA A 14 -10.07 6.51 10.10
CA ALA A 14 -9.50 6.33 11.43
C ALA A 14 -8.82 4.96 11.57
N PHE A 15 -7.94 4.85 12.56
CA PHE A 15 -7.39 3.60 13.06
C PHE A 15 -7.69 3.48 14.55
N GLY A 16 -8.60 2.59 14.89
CA GLY A 16 -9.17 2.55 16.22
C GLY A 16 -9.87 3.86 16.56
N GLU A 17 -9.50 4.47 17.65
CA GLU A 17 -10.03 5.78 18.09
C GLU A 17 -9.37 6.95 17.37
N LYS A 18 -8.15 6.79 16.85
CA LYS A 18 -7.39 7.87 16.23
C LYS A 18 -7.93 8.24 14.85
N ILE A 19 -8.55 9.40 14.73
CA ILE A 19 -9.02 9.98 13.47
C ILE A 19 -7.83 10.59 12.73
N ILE A 20 -7.66 10.22 11.46
CA ILE A 20 -6.62 10.76 10.57
C ILE A 20 -7.23 11.73 9.54
N LEU A 21 -8.35 11.34 8.96
CA LEU A 21 -9.11 12.17 8.02
C LEU A 21 -10.53 12.30 8.54
N SER A 22 -11.04 13.53 8.60
CA SER A 22 -12.37 13.82 9.17
C SER A 22 -13.46 13.91 8.13
N SER A 23 -13.21 14.61 7.01
CA SER A 23 -14.23 14.92 6.02
C SER A 23 -13.61 15.34 4.69
N VAL A 24 -13.09 14.36 3.95
CA VAL A 24 -12.47 14.62 2.64
C VAL A 24 -13.54 14.67 1.57
N ASN A 25 -13.65 15.82 0.88
CA ASN A 25 -14.44 16.01 -0.33
C ASN A 25 -13.50 16.16 -1.52
N LEU A 26 -13.49 15.19 -2.43
CA LEU A 26 -12.60 15.18 -3.58
C LEU A 26 -13.29 14.52 -4.78
N LYS A 27 -13.24 15.17 -5.93
CA LYS A 27 -13.72 14.63 -7.20
C LYS A 27 -12.57 14.54 -8.19
N VAL A 28 -12.25 13.34 -8.63
CA VAL A 28 -11.15 13.06 -9.56
C VAL A 28 -11.74 12.84 -10.95
N PRO A 29 -11.40 13.66 -11.96
CA PRO A 29 -11.87 13.45 -13.32
C PRO A 29 -11.32 12.16 -13.92
N VAL A 30 -11.96 11.61 -14.96
CA VAL A 30 -11.55 10.37 -15.62
C VAL A 30 -10.18 10.46 -16.30
N VAL A 31 -9.74 11.68 -16.64
CA VAL A 31 -8.44 12.01 -17.23
C VAL A 31 -7.95 13.31 -16.62
N GLY A 32 -6.68 13.43 -16.37
CA GLY A 32 -6.06 14.64 -15.85
C GLY A 32 -5.20 14.37 -14.62
N ASN A 33 -4.55 15.43 -14.16
CA ASN A 33 -3.67 15.38 -13.01
C ASN A 33 -4.26 16.16 -11.84
N ILE A 34 -4.13 15.62 -10.64
CA ILE A 34 -4.37 16.31 -9.37
C ILE A 34 -3.09 16.25 -8.54
N VAL A 35 -2.62 17.40 -8.09
CA VAL A 35 -1.54 17.48 -7.11
C VAL A 35 -2.15 17.62 -5.72
N LEU A 36 -1.86 16.66 -4.84
CA LEU A 36 -2.27 16.70 -3.44
C LEU A 36 -1.15 17.30 -2.58
N LEU A 37 -1.37 18.50 -2.10
CA LEU A 37 -0.46 19.26 -1.23
C LEU A 37 -0.91 19.20 0.23
N GLY A 38 -0.03 19.61 1.13
CA GLY A 38 -0.30 19.77 2.57
C GLY A 38 0.91 19.45 3.44
N PRO A 39 0.90 19.79 4.72
CA PRO A 39 1.98 19.53 5.66
C PRO A 39 2.37 18.05 5.74
N ALA A 40 3.59 17.76 6.20
CA ALA A 40 4.03 16.39 6.43
C ALA A 40 3.21 15.73 7.55
N GLY A 41 2.94 14.41 7.42
CA GLY A 41 2.23 13.64 8.45
C GLY A 41 0.73 13.87 8.56
N ILE A 42 0.11 14.70 7.70
CA ILE A 42 -1.31 15.09 7.79
C ILE A 42 -2.30 14.03 7.27
N GLY A 43 -1.83 12.89 6.76
CA GLY A 43 -2.70 11.83 6.28
C GLY A 43 -2.80 11.68 4.75
N LYS A 44 -2.00 12.38 3.94
CA LYS A 44 -2.01 12.26 2.46
C LYS A 44 -1.78 10.81 1.99
N SER A 45 -0.72 10.18 2.46
CA SER A 45 -0.43 8.76 2.14
C SER A 45 -1.48 7.82 2.73
N THR A 46 -2.09 8.20 3.86
CA THR A 46 -3.22 7.44 4.44
C THR A 46 -4.43 7.49 3.51
N LEU A 47 -4.76 8.66 2.93
CA LEU A 47 -5.81 8.78 1.93
C LEU A 47 -5.55 7.83 0.74
N PHE A 48 -4.35 7.87 0.16
CA PHE A 48 -3.99 7.00 -0.96
C PHE A 48 -4.12 5.53 -0.62
N ARG A 49 -3.52 5.10 0.51
CA ARG A 49 -3.61 3.72 0.96
C ARG A 49 -5.06 3.27 1.25
N SER A 50 -5.93 4.20 1.67
CA SER A 50 -7.34 3.90 1.91
C SER A 50 -8.11 3.69 0.61
N VAL A 51 -8.00 4.62 -0.35
CA VAL A 51 -8.70 4.51 -1.63
C VAL A 51 -8.14 3.36 -2.50
N CYS A 52 -6.88 2.99 -2.34
CA CYS A 52 -6.27 1.83 -2.98
C CYS A 52 -6.54 0.50 -2.23
N GLY A 53 -7.34 0.50 -1.16
CA GLY A 53 -7.74 -0.69 -0.42
C GLY A 53 -6.68 -1.28 0.50
N ILE A 54 -5.46 -0.73 0.56
CA ILE A 54 -4.33 -1.28 1.32
C ILE A 54 -4.59 -1.25 2.83
N ASN A 55 -5.24 -0.18 3.32
CA ASN A 55 -5.53 -0.05 4.75
C ASN A 55 -6.54 -1.06 5.27
N LYS A 56 -7.35 -1.69 4.39
CA LYS A 56 -8.29 -2.77 4.75
C LYS A 56 -7.60 -3.98 5.40
N ALA A 57 -6.29 -4.15 5.16
CA ALA A 57 -5.50 -5.19 5.81
C ALA A 57 -5.33 -4.96 7.34
N ASN A 58 -5.54 -3.74 7.82
CA ASN A 58 -5.45 -3.42 9.24
C ASN A 58 -6.85 -3.56 9.89
N PRO A 59 -7.02 -4.45 10.89
CA PRO A 59 -8.32 -4.66 11.54
C PRO A 59 -8.85 -3.43 12.30
N SER A 60 -8.00 -2.45 12.60
CA SER A 60 -8.41 -1.20 13.25
C SER A 60 -8.86 -0.12 12.25
N PHE A 61 -8.73 -0.39 10.96
CA PHE A 61 -9.11 0.55 9.92
C PHE A 61 -10.63 0.72 9.85
N ARG A 62 -11.08 1.94 9.85
CA ARG A 62 -12.50 2.32 9.68
C ARG A 62 -12.61 3.56 8.82
N THR A 63 -13.74 3.63 8.13
CA THR A 63 -14.10 4.74 7.27
C THR A 63 -15.54 5.16 7.51
N TRP A 64 -15.88 6.36 7.11
CA TRP A 64 -17.26 6.89 7.02
C TRP A 64 -17.38 7.83 5.85
N GLY A 65 -18.59 8.33 5.59
CA GLY A 65 -18.88 9.09 4.39
C GLY A 65 -19.07 8.19 3.18
N LYS A 66 -18.93 8.76 1.97
CA LYS A 66 -19.10 7.99 0.72
C LYS A 66 -17.80 8.01 -0.08
N ALA A 67 -17.46 6.87 -0.63
CA ALA A 67 -16.36 6.70 -1.59
C ALA A 67 -16.86 5.91 -2.79
N LYS A 68 -16.86 6.52 -3.97
CA LYS A 68 -17.22 5.86 -5.23
C LYS A 68 -16.02 5.81 -6.15
N TYR A 69 -15.82 4.67 -6.76
CA TYR A 69 -14.83 4.46 -7.82
C TYR A 69 -15.51 3.82 -9.02
N LEU A 70 -15.25 4.34 -10.23
CA LEU A 70 -15.90 3.91 -11.47
C LEU A 70 -17.46 3.99 -11.42
N GLY A 71 -17.97 4.87 -10.59
CA GLY A 71 -19.42 5.11 -10.44
C GLY A 71 -20.13 4.29 -9.37
N ASP A 72 -19.48 3.25 -8.82
CA ASP A 72 -20.01 2.41 -7.76
C ASP A 72 -19.25 2.60 -6.44
N ASP A 73 -19.80 2.05 -5.36
CA ASP A 73 -19.13 2.06 -4.06
C ASP A 73 -17.74 1.41 -4.14
N LEU A 74 -16.74 2.11 -3.62
CA LEU A 74 -15.34 1.69 -3.65
C LEU A 74 -15.12 0.31 -3.02
N ASP A 75 -15.93 -0.05 -2.02
CA ASP A 75 -15.81 -1.33 -1.32
C ASP A 75 -16.33 -2.51 -2.14
N ASN A 76 -17.18 -2.25 -3.13
CA ASN A 76 -17.78 -3.26 -4.01
C ASN A 76 -16.98 -3.45 -5.31
N GLN A 77 -15.97 -2.61 -5.58
CA GLN A 77 -15.18 -2.69 -6.80
C GLN A 77 -14.15 -3.81 -6.76
N LEU A 78 -14.05 -4.57 -7.84
CA LEU A 78 -12.99 -5.56 -8.05
C LEU A 78 -11.66 -4.91 -8.44
N GLU A 79 -11.72 -3.82 -9.21
CA GLU A 79 -10.58 -2.99 -9.57
C GLU A 79 -10.41 -1.87 -8.54
N THR A 80 -9.22 -1.68 -8.04
CA THR A 80 -8.86 -0.58 -7.14
C THR A 80 -7.90 0.39 -7.83
N PRO A 81 -7.85 1.66 -7.42
CA PRO A 81 -6.78 2.56 -7.85
C PRO A 81 -5.40 1.97 -7.59
N ALA A 82 -4.47 2.18 -8.51
CA ALA A 82 -3.11 1.70 -8.36
C ALA A 82 -2.26 2.67 -7.52
N LEU A 83 -1.40 2.16 -6.64
CA LEU A 83 -0.53 2.96 -5.80
C LEU A 83 0.95 2.76 -6.17
N VAL A 84 1.64 3.87 -6.39
CA VAL A 84 3.10 3.94 -6.39
C VAL A 84 3.53 4.61 -5.08
N SER A 85 4.07 3.82 -4.15
CA SER A 85 4.48 4.31 -2.83
C SER A 85 5.81 5.07 -2.90
N GLN A 86 6.06 5.97 -1.95
CA GLN A 86 7.33 6.70 -1.79
C GLN A 86 8.56 5.77 -1.74
N ASN A 87 8.47 4.69 -0.97
CA ASN A 87 9.51 3.67 -0.89
C ASN A 87 9.20 2.54 -1.87
N VAL A 88 9.44 2.80 -3.14
CA VAL A 88 9.24 1.78 -4.16
C VAL A 88 10.28 0.68 -3.98
N LYS A 89 9.80 -0.52 -3.74
CA LYS A 89 10.61 -1.73 -3.85
C LYS A 89 10.31 -2.36 -5.21
N LEU A 90 11.16 -2.07 -6.18
CA LEU A 90 11.23 -2.87 -7.39
C LEU A 90 11.57 -4.31 -6.99
N MET A 91 11.16 -5.25 -7.81
CA MET A 91 11.55 -6.64 -7.61
C MET A 91 13.06 -6.73 -7.80
N MET A 92 13.73 -7.54 -6.96
CA MET A 92 15.17 -7.82 -7.09
C MET A 92 15.40 -8.74 -8.30
N SER A 93 15.07 -8.25 -9.50
CA SER A 93 15.11 -8.96 -10.76
C SER A 93 15.54 -8.02 -11.87
N SER A 94 15.54 -8.49 -13.12
CA SER A 94 15.95 -7.69 -14.26
C SER A 94 15.00 -6.53 -14.57
N ILE A 95 15.50 -5.55 -15.32
CA ILE A 95 14.68 -4.46 -15.85
C ILE A 95 13.54 -5.02 -16.70
N LEU A 96 13.83 -6.01 -17.58
CA LEU A 96 12.83 -6.66 -18.40
C LEU A 96 11.65 -7.17 -17.56
N GLU A 97 11.94 -7.97 -16.55
CA GLU A 97 10.91 -8.54 -15.70
C GLU A 97 10.07 -7.49 -14.98
N ASN A 98 10.70 -6.43 -14.46
CA ASN A 98 9.96 -5.32 -13.85
C ASN A 98 9.05 -4.59 -14.83
N VAL A 99 9.44 -4.43 -16.10
CA VAL A 99 8.59 -3.78 -17.11
C VAL A 99 7.42 -4.66 -17.52
N VAL A 100 7.64 -5.96 -17.72
CA VAL A 100 6.63 -6.84 -18.34
C VAL A 100 5.72 -7.53 -17.33
N ILE A 101 6.05 -7.52 -16.03
CA ILE A 101 5.31 -8.31 -15.03
C ILE A 101 3.82 -7.97 -14.98
N ASN A 102 3.48 -6.71 -15.11
CA ASN A 102 2.10 -6.22 -15.02
C ASN A 102 1.41 -6.09 -16.40
N LEU A 103 2.05 -6.56 -17.48
CA LEU A 103 1.42 -6.59 -18.80
C LEU A 103 0.24 -7.57 -18.79
N PRO A 104 -0.98 -7.14 -19.14
CA PRO A 104 -2.15 -8.02 -19.20
C PRO A 104 -1.94 -9.24 -20.11
N GLU A 105 -1.23 -9.05 -21.22
CA GLU A 105 -0.95 -10.10 -22.23
C GLU A 105 0.35 -10.87 -21.97
N ARG A 106 1.08 -10.66 -20.88
CA ARG A 106 2.40 -11.25 -20.63
C ARG A 106 2.48 -12.74 -20.90
N GLN A 107 1.49 -13.51 -20.43
CA GLN A 107 1.48 -14.96 -20.54
C GLN A 107 1.32 -15.46 -21.98
N SER A 108 0.76 -14.64 -22.86
CA SER A 108 0.59 -14.97 -24.28
C SER A 108 1.80 -14.59 -25.14
N LEU A 109 2.75 -13.82 -24.60
CA LEU A 109 3.90 -13.32 -25.33
C LEU A 109 5.12 -14.22 -25.15
N GLN A 110 5.78 -14.57 -26.27
CA GLN A 110 7.08 -15.20 -26.25
C GLN A 110 8.17 -14.22 -25.75
N LYS A 111 9.29 -14.73 -25.21
CA LYS A 111 10.36 -13.89 -24.64
C LYS A 111 10.86 -12.79 -25.60
N ALA A 112 11.02 -13.08 -26.88
CA ALA A 112 11.41 -12.07 -27.87
C ALA A 112 10.38 -10.94 -27.99
N GLN A 113 9.09 -11.28 -27.97
CA GLN A 113 8.00 -10.31 -28.02
C GLN A 113 7.93 -9.47 -26.72
N GLN A 114 8.19 -10.08 -25.56
CA GLN A 114 8.30 -9.34 -24.30
C GLN A 114 9.42 -8.31 -24.34
N ILE A 115 10.59 -8.65 -24.91
CA ILE A 115 11.71 -7.73 -25.10
C ILE A 115 11.31 -6.54 -26.01
N ASP A 116 10.67 -6.81 -27.14
CA ASP A 116 10.23 -5.75 -28.05
C ASP A 116 9.18 -4.83 -27.42
N VAL A 117 8.27 -5.38 -26.63
CA VAL A 117 7.27 -4.60 -25.88
C VAL A 117 7.97 -3.76 -24.79
N ALA A 118 8.89 -4.34 -24.04
CA ALA A 118 9.63 -3.65 -23.00
C ALA A 118 10.43 -2.46 -23.57
N LYS A 119 11.16 -2.64 -24.68
CA LYS A 119 11.90 -1.55 -25.32
C LYS A 119 10.98 -0.39 -25.71
N ARG A 120 9.85 -0.67 -26.35
CA ARG A 120 8.87 0.37 -26.73
C ARG A 120 8.27 1.09 -25.51
N LEU A 121 8.04 0.38 -24.42
CA LEU A 121 7.51 0.98 -23.17
C LEU A 121 8.56 1.88 -22.52
N LEU A 122 9.83 1.47 -22.49
CA LEU A 122 10.93 2.28 -21.97
C LEU A 122 11.17 3.53 -22.82
N GLU A 123 11.16 3.39 -24.15
CA GLU A 123 11.26 4.53 -25.08
C GLU A 123 10.13 5.54 -24.84
N ARG A 124 8.89 5.07 -24.74
CA ARG A 124 7.72 5.90 -24.45
C ARG A 124 7.81 6.60 -23.09
N ALA A 125 8.49 5.99 -22.13
CA ALA A 125 8.72 6.56 -20.80
C ALA A 125 9.96 7.45 -20.73
N ASN A 126 10.64 7.75 -21.87
CA ASN A 126 11.90 8.48 -21.92
C ASN A 126 13.04 7.80 -21.11
N LEU A 127 13.00 6.48 -20.96
CA LEU A 127 14.01 5.65 -20.31
C LEU A 127 14.90 4.96 -21.35
N HIS A 128 15.35 5.71 -22.37
CA HIS A 128 16.11 5.19 -23.50
C HIS A 128 17.38 4.45 -23.09
N GLU A 129 18.05 4.91 -22.04
CA GLU A 129 19.27 4.29 -21.52
C GLU A 129 19.07 2.86 -21.00
N LEU A 130 17.83 2.47 -20.66
CA LEU A 130 17.50 1.14 -20.17
C LEU A 130 17.17 0.14 -21.29
N THR A 131 16.97 0.57 -22.52
CA THR A 131 16.56 -0.31 -23.64
C THR A 131 17.61 -1.37 -23.99
N GLU A 132 18.88 -1.08 -23.77
CA GLU A 132 19.99 -2.02 -24.00
C GLU A 132 20.49 -2.70 -22.71
N ARG A 133 19.82 -2.43 -21.58
CA ARG A 133 20.18 -2.91 -20.26
C ARG A 133 19.11 -3.80 -19.64
N LEU A 134 18.30 -4.46 -20.44
CA LEU A 134 17.12 -5.19 -20.02
C LEU A 134 17.42 -6.33 -19.04
N ASP A 135 18.60 -6.92 -19.13
CA ASP A 135 19.05 -8.01 -18.23
C ASP A 135 19.74 -7.50 -16.96
N ASP A 136 20.00 -6.18 -16.84
CA ASP A 136 20.59 -5.60 -15.63
C ASP A 136 19.62 -5.70 -14.45
N ASN A 137 20.18 -5.86 -13.25
CA ASN A 137 19.38 -5.86 -12.03
C ASN A 137 18.94 -4.42 -11.68
N VAL A 138 17.68 -4.26 -11.33
CA VAL A 138 17.12 -2.95 -10.96
C VAL A 138 17.75 -2.34 -9.71
N ILE A 139 18.40 -3.14 -8.85
CA ILE A 139 19.11 -2.65 -7.66
C ILE A 139 20.29 -1.75 -8.04
N ASP A 140 20.90 -2.01 -9.19
CA ASP A 140 22.06 -1.27 -9.67
C ASP A 140 21.69 0.08 -10.32
N LEU A 141 20.40 0.36 -10.44
CA LEU A 141 19.91 1.62 -10.97
C LEU A 141 19.96 2.74 -9.93
N SER A 142 20.14 3.98 -10.40
CA SER A 142 19.96 5.16 -9.53
C SER A 142 18.54 5.22 -8.96
N LEU A 143 18.36 5.88 -7.81
CA LEU A 143 17.05 6.03 -7.18
C LEU A 143 16.01 6.66 -8.11
N GLY A 144 16.41 7.63 -8.95
CA GLY A 144 15.54 8.26 -9.94
C GLY A 144 15.03 7.27 -10.98
N LEU A 145 15.92 6.46 -11.55
CA LEU A 145 15.55 5.40 -12.50
C LEU A 145 14.66 4.33 -11.89
N GLN A 146 14.96 3.92 -10.65
CA GLN A 146 14.12 2.96 -9.92
C GLN A 146 12.69 3.47 -9.74
N ARG A 147 12.52 4.74 -9.34
CA ARG A 147 11.19 5.35 -9.17
C ARG A 147 10.46 5.50 -10.49
N HIS A 148 11.15 5.96 -11.53
CA HIS A 148 10.55 6.08 -12.85
C HIS A 148 10.09 4.72 -13.39
N LEU A 149 10.95 3.71 -13.28
CA LEU A 149 10.62 2.33 -13.67
C LEU A 149 9.42 1.78 -12.88
N ALA A 150 9.29 2.14 -11.62
CA ALA A 150 8.15 1.72 -10.80
C ALA A 150 6.83 2.37 -11.22
N ILE A 151 6.86 3.65 -11.61
CA ILE A 151 5.67 4.31 -12.17
C ILE A 151 5.31 3.68 -13.50
N LEU A 152 6.31 3.44 -14.38
CA LEU A 152 6.10 2.73 -15.65
C LEU A 152 5.48 1.34 -15.42
N ARG A 153 6.04 0.52 -14.53
CA ARG A 153 5.53 -0.80 -14.19
C ARG A 153 4.05 -0.75 -13.75
N THR A 154 3.69 0.25 -12.98
CA THR A 154 2.30 0.45 -12.55
C THR A 154 1.42 0.89 -13.71
N ALA A 155 1.90 1.80 -14.56
CA ALA A 155 1.16 2.31 -15.71
C ALA A 155 0.90 1.23 -16.78
N VAL A 156 1.80 0.26 -16.92
CA VAL A 156 1.71 -0.87 -17.87
C VAL A 156 0.51 -1.78 -17.57
N ALA A 157 0.12 -1.95 -16.31
CA ALA A 157 -1.10 -2.66 -15.92
C ALA A 157 -2.39 -1.97 -16.42
N ASN A 158 -2.26 -0.77 -17.00
CA ASN A 158 -3.34 0.05 -17.52
C ASN A 158 -4.45 0.39 -16.50
N PRO A 159 -4.13 0.76 -15.26
CA PRO A 159 -5.14 1.16 -14.27
C PRO A 159 -5.84 2.43 -14.72
N LYS A 160 -7.06 2.63 -14.29
CA LYS A 160 -7.86 3.84 -14.60
C LYS A 160 -7.43 5.05 -13.77
N LEU A 161 -6.93 4.80 -12.56
CA LEU A 161 -6.40 5.83 -11.65
C LEU A 161 -5.06 5.36 -11.06
N ILE A 162 -4.05 6.24 -11.11
CA ILE A 162 -2.77 6.04 -10.45
C ILE A 162 -2.60 7.08 -9.34
N CYS A 163 -2.34 6.62 -8.13
CA CYS A 163 -1.94 7.43 -6.99
C CYS A 163 -0.41 7.31 -6.83
N ILE A 164 0.30 8.44 -6.90
CA ILE A 164 1.78 8.48 -6.83
C ILE A 164 2.19 9.26 -5.58
N ASP A 165 2.84 8.58 -4.63
CA ASP A 165 3.20 9.14 -3.33
C ASP A 165 4.66 9.60 -3.31
N GLU A 166 4.87 10.91 -3.29
CA GLU A 166 6.17 11.60 -3.16
C GLU A 166 7.26 11.12 -4.15
N PRO A 167 7.01 11.11 -5.46
CA PRO A 167 7.95 10.54 -6.43
C PRO A 167 9.28 11.28 -6.52
N THR A 168 9.35 12.56 -6.14
CA THR A 168 10.51 13.43 -6.35
C THR A 168 11.41 13.59 -5.13
N THR A 169 11.02 13.05 -3.97
CA THR A 169 11.78 13.22 -2.71
C THR A 169 13.17 12.60 -2.78
N GLY A 170 14.23 13.40 -2.58
CA GLY A 170 15.62 12.94 -2.56
C GLY A 170 16.20 12.64 -3.93
N LEU A 171 15.59 13.12 -5.03
CA LEU A 171 16.13 13.05 -6.38
C LEU A 171 16.89 14.32 -6.75
N GLU A 172 17.84 14.18 -7.66
CA GLU A 172 18.49 15.30 -8.35
C GLU A 172 17.53 15.96 -9.35
N GLU A 173 17.68 17.28 -9.59
CA GLU A 173 16.72 18.07 -10.35
C GLU A 173 16.52 17.56 -11.78
N ASP A 174 17.58 17.10 -12.43
CA ASP A 174 17.50 16.55 -13.80
C ASP A 174 16.56 15.32 -13.87
N TYR A 175 16.62 14.44 -12.88
CA TYR A 175 15.71 13.29 -12.79
C TYR A 175 14.27 13.70 -12.44
N VAL A 176 14.12 14.73 -11.61
CA VAL A 176 12.80 15.28 -11.27
C VAL A 176 12.07 15.74 -12.51
N GLU A 177 12.74 16.46 -13.39
CA GLU A 177 12.12 17.01 -14.62
C GLU A 177 11.62 15.89 -15.54
N HIS A 178 12.45 14.88 -15.83
CA HIS A 178 12.06 13.74 -16.66
C HIS A 178 10.90 12.95 -16.05
N LEU A 179 10.93 12.76 -14.72
CA LEU A 179 9.90 12.01 -13.99
C LEU A 179 8.55 12.75 -14.02
N LEU A 180 8.54 14.06 -13.76
CA LEU A 180 7.33 14.88 -13.80
C LEU A 180 6.77 14.98 -15.22
N GLN A 181 7.63 15.06 -16.24
CA GLN A 181 7.20 15.02 -17.63
C GLN A 181 6.47 13.70 -17.94
N TYR A 182 7.01 12.55 -17.50
CA TYR A 182 6.36 11.26 -17.70
C TYR A 182 5.01 11.19 -16.97
N ILE A 183 4.91 11.67 -15.72
CA ILE A 183 3.66 11.75 -14.98
C ILE A 183 2.62 12.60 -15.73
N SER A 184 3.06 13.75 -16.26
CA SER A 184 2.20 14.63 -17.09
C SER A 184 1.71 13.93 -18.36
N GLU A 185 2.56 13.17 -19.04
CA GLU A 185 2.14 12.39 -20.22
C GLU A 185 1.13 11.28 -19.88
N GLU A 186 1.31 10.60 -18.76
CA GLU A 186 0.34 9.60 -18.30
C GLU A 186 -1.01 10.23 -17.89
N SER A 187 -1.00 11.45 -17.32
CA SER A 187 -2.23 12.15 -16.95
C SER A 187 -3.09 12.57 -18.16
N LYS A 188 -2.52 12.65 -19.36
CA LYS A 188 -3.28 12.90 -20.61
C LYS A 188 -4.09 11.68 -21.06
N ARG A 189 -3.88 10.51 -20.45
CA ARG A 189 -4.51 9.24 -20.85
C ARG A 189 -5.41 8.66 -19.78
N ARG A 190 -5.16 9.01 -18.54
CA ARG A 190 -5.87 8.49 -17.36
C ARG A 190 -5.87 9.50 -16.23
N ALA A 191 -6.59 9.20 -15.16
CA ALA A 191 -6.50 9.99 -13.94
C ALA A 191 -5.19 9.69 -13.20
N VAL A 192 -4.53 10.75 -12.73
CA VAL A 192 -3.34 10.66 -11.89
C VAL A 192 -3.51 11.59 -10.69
N ILE A 193 -3.22 11.11 -9.49
CA ILE A 193 -3.11 11.95 -8.29
C ILE A 193 -1.69 11.81 -7.77
N THR A 194 -0.98 12.92 -7.61
CA THR A 194 0.41 12.95 -7.16
C THR A 194 0.56 13.73 -5.86
N ILE A 195 1.08 13.11 -4.80
CA ILE A 195 1.49 13.82 -3.59
C ILE A 195 2.87 14.42 -3.82
N LEU A 196 3.01 15.71 -3.59
CA LEU A 196 4.28 16.42 -3.63
C LEU A 196 4.43 17.31 -2.39
N HIS A 197 5.67 17.44 -1.91
CA HIS A 197 6.04 18.38 -0.85
C HIS A 197 6.65 19.67 -1.39
N ASN A 198 7.39 19.55 -2.50
CA ASN A 198 8.03 20.69 -3.12
C ASN A 198 7.04 21.44 -4.02
N GLN A 199 6.77 22.71 -3.69
CA GLN A 199 5.83 23.54 -4.47
C GLN A 199 6.33 23.80 -5.89
N GLU A 200 7.64 23.94 -6.12
CA GLU A 200 8.18 24.15 -7.45
C GLU A 200 7.99 22.92 -8.35
N HIS A 201 8.13 21.72 -7.78
CA HIS A 201 7.79 20.49 -8.50
C HIS A 201 6.29 20.41 -8.79
N ALA A 202 5.47 20.81 -7.83
CA ALA A 202 4.01 20.81 -7.99
C ALA A 202 3.54 21.74 -9.11
N LYS A 203 4.16 22.92 -9.27
CA LYS A 203 3.89 23.87 -10.36
C LYS A 203 4.24 23.33 -11.75
N LYS A 204 5.15 22.35 -11.83
CA LYS A 204 5.51 21.71 -13.12
C LYS A 204 4.43 20.72 -13.59
N LEU A 205 3.50 20.31 -12.72
CA LEU A 205 2.38 19.44 -13.05
C LEU A 205 1.12 20.29 -13.22
N GLU A 206 0.74 20.54 -14.47
CA GLU A 206 -0.52 21.25 -14.76
C GLU A 206 -1.74 20.42 -14.34
N GLY A 207 -2.81 21.06 -13.93
CA GLY A 207 -4.07 20.41 -13.57
C GLY A 207 -4.77 21.02 -12.35
N MET A 208 -5.29 20.15 -11.50
CA MET A 208 -5.97 20.57 -10.28
C MET A 208 -5.02 20.44 -9.08
N VAL A 209 -5.16 21.34 -8.12
CA VAL A 209 -4.45 21.29 -6.84
C VAL A 209 -5.47 21.10 -5.72
N ALA A 210 -5.21 20.14 -4.85
CA ALA A 210 -5.96 19.91 -3.62
C ALA A 210 -5.05 20.13 -2.41
N LEU A 211 -5.43 20.99 -1.49
CA LEU A 211 -4.69 21.23 -0.25
C LEU A 211 -5.38 20.49 0.90
N LEU A 212 -4.74 19.44 1.38
CA LEU A 212 -5.17 18.65 2.54
C LEU A 212 -4.47 19.14 3.80
N SER A 213 -5.25 19.56 4.80
CA SER A 213 -4.80 19.80 6.17
C SER A 213 -5.93 19.47 7.14
N ASP A 214 -5.62 19.24 8.41
CA ASP A 214 -6.58 19.01 9.50
C ASP A 214 -7.64 17.92 9.21
N GLY A 215 -7.29 16.95 8.34
CA GLY A 215 -8.17 15.85 7.96
C GLY A 215 -9.21 16.17 6.89
N TRP A 216 -9.15 17.34 6.23
CA TRP A 216 -10.06 17.74 5.16
C TRP A 216 -9.36 18.56 4.06
N ILE A 217 -10.04 18.74 2.90
CA ILE A 217 -9.54 19.54 1.78
C ILE A 217 -9.97 20.99 1.97
N HIS A 218 -9.01 21.87 2.22
CA HIS A 218 -9.24 23.31 2.39
C HIS A 218 -9.45 24.04 1.08
N GLU A 219 -8.81 23.60 0.03
CA GLU A 219 -8.89 24.20 -1.30
C GLU A 219 -8.75 23.14 -2.39
N TYR A 220 -9.58 23.26 -3.43
CA TYR A 220 -9.51 22.43 -4.62
C TYR A 220 -9.78 23.30 -5.83
N SER A 221 -8.75 23.67 -6.55
CA SER A 221 -8.79 24.65 -7.66
C SER A 221 -7.79 24.29 -8.75
N ILE A 222 -7.89 24.95 -9.88
CA ILE A 222 -6.89 24.86 -10.95
C ILE A 222 -5.56 25.41 -10.44
N ASP A 223 -4.44 24.81 -10.88
CA ASP A 223 -3.08 25.17 -10.47
C ASP A 223 -2.80 26.68 -10.52
N LYS A 224 -3.17 27.35 -11.62
CA LYS A 224 -2.98 28.80 -11.78
C LYS A 224 -3.73 29.62 -10.73
N ASP A 225 -4.96 29.22 -10.43
CA ASP A 225 -5.79 29.91 -9.44
C ASP A 225 -5.23 29.67 -8.04
N PHE A 226 -4.86 28.42 -7.74
CA PHE A 226 -4.27 28.04 -6.45
C PHE A 226 -3.01 28.85 -6.12
N TYR A 227 -2.09 29.00 -7.07
CA TYR A 227 -0.81 29.70 -6.82
C TYR A 227 -0.89 31.20 -6.90
N ASN A 228 -1.81 31.77 -7.70
CA ASN A 228 -1.92 33.23 -7.89
C ASN A 228 -2.95 33.88 -6.98
N GLU A 229 -4.10 33.22 -6.77
CA GLU A 229 -5.24 33.77 -6.04
C GLU A 229 -5.87 32.73 -5.09
N PRO A 230 -5.10 32.16 -4.14
CA PRO A 230 -5.62 31.17 -3.20
C PRO A 230 -6.82 31.70 -2.44
N GLN A 231 -7.90 30.93 -2.38
CA GLN A 231 -9.15 31.37 -1.74
C GLN A 231 -9.16 31.06 -0.24
N SER A 232 -8.65 29.89 0.16
CA SER A 232 -8.63 29.48 1.56
C SER A 232 -7.55 30.20 2.36
N LYS A 233 -7.75 30.33 3.67
CA LYS A 233 -6.74 30.85 4.60
C LYS A 233 -5.52 29.93 4.63
N ALA A 234 -5.75 28.61 4.67
CA ALA A 234 -4.71 27.59 4.63
C ALA A 234 -3.90 27.67 3.34
N GLY A 235 -4.53 27.86 2.17
CA GLY A 235 -3.87 28.03 0.87
C GLY A 235 -2.96 29.24 0.83
N LYS A 236 -3.44 30.41 1.28
CA LYS A 236 -2.66 31.64 1.36
C LYS A 236 -1.38 31.47 2.20
N GLN A 237 -1.51 30.78 3.32
CA GLN A 237 -0.38 30.54 4.20
C GLN A 237 0.56 29.48 3.65
N PHE A 238 0.02 28.39 3.10
CA PHE A 238 0.81 27.30 2.52
C PHE A 238 1.69 27.81 1.37
N ILE A 239 1.17 28.65 0.48
CA ILE A 239 1.95 29.23 -0.62
C ILE A 239 3.08 30.13 -0.09
N LYS A 240 2.81 30.90 0.96
CA LYS A 240 3.78 31.84 1.52
C LYS A 240 4.92 31.15 2.27
N SER A 241 4.65 30.09 3.01
CA SER A 241 5.58 29.47 3.97
C SER A 241 5.92 28.01 3.70
N GLY A 242 5.24 27.34 2.76
CA GLY A 242 5.36 25.90 2.55
C GLY A 242 4.61 25.05 3.58
N SER A 243 3.92 25.68 4.51
CA SER A 243 3.15 25.01 5.57
C SER A 243 1.90 25.83 5.92
N CYS A 244 0.98 25.21 6.61
CA CYS A 244 -0.19 25.88 7.22
C CYS A 244 -0.38 25.37 8.65
N PRO A 245 -1.08 26.11 9.53
CA PRO A 245 -1.39 25.64 10.87
C PRO A 245 -2.14 24.30 10.79
N VAL A 246 -1.83 23.41 11.70
CA VAL A 246 -2.47 22.11 11.83
C VAL A 246 -3.12 22.06 13.21
N ILE A 247 -4.46 22.02 13.23
CA ILE A 247 -5.24 21.90 14.47
C ILE A 247 -5.51 20.41 14.75
N GLY A 248 -5.58 19.61 13.68
CA GLY A 248 -5.98 18.21 13.74
C GLY A 248 -7.51 18.03 13.70
N PRO A 249 -7.98 16.85 13.30
CA PRO A 249 -9.40 16.54 13.19
C PRO A 249 -10.12 16.45 14.54
N GLU A 250 -9.37 16.25 15.62
CA GLU A 250 -9.84 16.21 17.02
C GLU A 250 -9.14 17.34 17.78
N TYR A 251 -9.67 18.53 17.67
CA TYR A 251 -9.09 19.70 18.36
C TYR A 251 -9.73 19.91 19.73
N ASP A 252 -8.92 20.42 20.65
CA ASP A 252 -9.37 20.88 21.96
C ASP A 252 -9.78 22.36 21.83
N GLU A 253 -10.99 22.69 22.23
CA GLU A 253 -11.49 24.06 22.23
C GLU A 253 -10.64 25.00 23.10
N GLU A 254 -10.01 24.48 24.17
CA GLU A 254 -9.08 25.26 25.00
C GLU A 254 -7.79 25.63 24.24
N ALA A 255 -7.31 24.76 23.36
CA ALA A 255 -6.12 25.03 22.54
C ALA A 255 -6.35 26.16 21.52
N LEU A 256 -7.59 26.36 21.05
CA LEU A 256 -7.94 27.42 20.10
C LEU A 256 -7.75 28.82 20.69
N GLN A 257 -7.81 29.00 22.02
CA GLN A 257 -7.65 30.30 22.68
C GLN A 257 -6.24 30.89 22.51
N TYR A 258 -5.25 30.03 22.19
CA TYR A 258 -3.85 30.43 22.01
C TYR A 258 -3.46 30.56 20.54
N MET A 259 -4.42 30.34 19.61
CA MET A 259 -4.16 30.37 18.18
C MET A 259 -4.74 31.64 17.54
N ASP A 260 -4.10 32.10 16.48
CA ASP A 260 -4.60 33.24 15.72
C ASP A 260 -5.77 32.80 14.82
N MET A 261 -6.98 33.07 15.26
CA MET A 261 -8.22 32.70 14.58
C MET A 261 -8.37 33.34 13.19
N ASP A 262 -7.62 34.40 12.89
CA ASP A 262 -7.60 35.00 11.56
C ASP A 262 -6.88 34.11 10.53
N LEU A 263 -6.03 33.21 11.00
CA LEU A 263 -5.24 32.27 10.17
C LEU A 263 -5.86 30.87 10.07
N ILE A 264 -6.88 30.58 10.87
CA ILE A 264 -7.40 29.22 11.05
C ILE A 264 -8.79 29.07 10.43
N GLU A 265 -9.05 27.94 9.81
CA GLU A 265 -10.37 27.45 9.42
C GLU A 265 -10.64 26.18 10.23
N LEU A 266 -11.76 26.15 10.96
CA LEU A 266 -12.11 24.97 11.75
C LEU A 266 -12.53 23.82 10.83
N PRO A 267 -12.06 22.59 11.13
CA PRO A 267 -12.48 21.42 10.36
C PRO A 267 -13.98 21.17 10.48
N PRO A 268 -14.59 20.57 9.46
CA PRO A 268 -15.97 20.12 9.55
C PRO A 268 -16.19 19.20 10.76
N PRO A 269 -17.35 19.25 11.40
CA PRO A 269 -17.61 18.41 12.57
C PRO A 269 -17.54 16.92 12.20
N VAL A 270 -16.79 16.17 12.96
CA VAL A 270 -16.69 14.71 12.81
C VAL A 270 -18.05 14.07 13.18
N PRO A 271 -18.57 13.11 12.40
CA PRO A 271 -19.83 12.42 12.70
C PRO A 271 -19.81 11.77 14.09
N LYS A 272 -20.99 11.71 14.72
CA LYS A 272 -21.10 11.09 16.06
C LYS A 272 -20.59 9.65 16.12
N GLU A 273 -20.88 8.87 15.08
CA GLU A 273 -20.44 7.47 14.96
C GLU A 273 -18.91 7.32 14.94
N ALA A 274 -18.22 8.34 14.44
CA ALA A 274 -16.76 8.36 14.47
C ALA A 274 -16.19 8.80 15.82
N LYS A 275 -16.87 9.72 16.53
CA LYS A 275 -16.48 10.23 17.86
C LYS A 275 -16.79 9.25 18.99
N GLU A 276 -17.94 8.58 18.93
CA GLU A 276 -18.43 7.67 19.97
C GLU A 276 -17.84 6.25 19.83
N TYR A 277 -17.00 6.04 18.84
CA TYR A 277 -16.36 4.73 18.66
C TYR A 277 -15.38 4.45 19.80
N VAL A 278 -15.72 3.48 20.63
CA VAL A 278 -14.81 2.90 21.60
C VAL A 278 -14.19 1.66 20.96
N SER A 279 -12.88 1.65 20.82
CA SER A 279 -12.19 0.50 20.28
C SER A 279 -12.29 -0.67 21.23
N ASP A 280 -12.97 -1.66 20.77
CA ASP A 280 -13.11 -2.91 21.53
C ASP A 280 -11.89 -3.81 21.59
N ALA A 281 -10.71 -3.35 21.53
CA ALA A 281 -9.43 -4.00 21.33
C ALA A 281 -9.18 -4.42 19.88
N LEU A 282 -8.12 -3.96 19.41
CA LEU A 282 -7.55 -4.16 18.08
C LEU A 282 -6.68 -5.41 18.18
N GLY A 283 -6.43 -6.04 17.06
CA GLY A 283 -5.41 -7.08 16.96
C GLY A 283 -4.07 -6.58 17.52
N PRO A 284 -3.11 -7.44 17.77
CA PRO A 284 -1.78 -7.04 18.21
C PRO A 284 -1.22 -5.99 17.25
N ARG A 285 -0.39 -5.08 17.76
CA ARG A 285 0.26 -4.07 16.93
C ARG A 285 0.99 -4.73 15.75
N ASN A 286 0.81 -4.17 14.55
CA ASN A 286 1.33 -4.71 13.29
C ASN A 286 0.73 -6.07 12.88
N PHE A 287 -0.43 -6.44 13.40
CA PHE A 287 -1.23 -7.52 12.83
C PHE A 287 -1.81 -7.05 11.49
N LEU A 288 -1.59 -7.84 10.44
CA LEU A 288 -2.06 -7.50 9.09
C LEU A 288 -2.67 -8.72 8.42
N TRP A 289 -3.86 -8.54 7.87
CA TRP A 289 -4.48 -9.53 7.02
C TRP A 289 -3.80 -9.59 5.65
N LEU A 290 -3.34 -10.76 5.23
CA LEU A 290 -3.06 -11.05 3.83
C LEU A 290 -4.36 -11.40 3.09
N LYS A 291 -5.20 -12.21 3.74
CA LYS A 291 -6.59 -12.50 3.34
C LYS A 291 -7.50 -12.15 4.48
N ASN A 292 -8.35 -11.16 4.27
CA ASN A 292 -9.19 -10.60 5.32
C ASN A 292 -10.03 -11.68 6.02
N GLY A 293 -9.93 -11.76 7.34
CA GLY A 293 -10.65 -12.71 8.17
C GLY A 293 -10.21 -14.17 8.05
N ILE A 294 -9.14 -14.49 7.28
CA ILE A 294 -8.73 -15.87 6.99
C ILE A 294 -7.26 -16.13 7.27
N LEU A 295 -6.36 -15.28 6.72
CA LEU A 295 -4.92 -15.49 6.82
C LEU A 295 -4.20 -14.18 7.14
N ALA A 296 -3.37 -14.20 8.16
CA ALA A 296 -2.70 -12.99 8.67
C ALA A 296 -1.23 -13.21 9.03
N GLY A 297 -0.51 -12.10 9.14
CA GLY A 297 0.81 -12.01 9.76
C GLY A 297 0.79 -11.13 11.00
N THR A 298 1.56 -11.52 12.01
CA THR A 298 1.66 -10.77 13.27
C THR A 298 3.09 -10.84 13.83
N PRO A 299 3.53 -9.86 14.64
CA PRO A 299 4.69 -10.03 15.50
C PRO A 299 4.45 -11.13 16.54
N GLN A 300 5.52 -11.55 17.21
CA GLN A 300 5.41 -12.45 18.34
C GLN A 300 4.56 -11.81 19.44
N PRO A 301 3.53 -12.49 19.94
CA PRO A 301 2.77 -12.04 21.12
C PRO A 301 3.69 -11.85 22.34
N GLY A 302 3.49 -10.78 23.09
CA GLY A 302 4.27 -10.46 24.28
C GLY A 302 5.59 -9.71 24.03
N ILE A 303 5.88 -9.30 22.78
CA ILE A 303 7.12 -8.55 22.49
C ILE A 303 6.99 -7.04 22.70
N VAL A 304 5.81 -6.47 22.43
CA VAL A 304 5.57 -5.03 22.48
C VAL A 304 4.58 -4.68 23.61
N ALA A 305 3.65 -5.57 23.87
CA ALA A 305 2.67 -5.45 24.94
C ALA A 305 2.71 -6.71 25.83
N ASP A 306 1.91 -6.72 26.89
CA ASP A 306 1.72 -7.91 27.68
C ASP A 306 1.15 -9.05 26.82
N ILE A 307 1.61 -10.28 27.07
CA ILE A 307 1.23 -11.46 26.28
C ILE A 307 -0.29 -11.72 26.34
N ASP A 308 -0.91 -11.52 27.50
CA ASP A 308 -2.35 -11.71 27.67
C ASP A 308 -3.15 -10.68 26.86
N TYR A 309 -2.65 -9.45 26.78
CA TYR A 309 -3.24 -8.42 25.92
C TYR A 309 -3.21 -8.83 24.45
N ASP A 310 -2.03 -9.27 23.96
CA ASP A 310 -1.87 -9.68 22.57
C ASP A 310 -2.70 -10.92 22.22
N LEU A 311 -2.75 -11.92 23.11
CA LEU A 311 -3.56 -13.13 22.92
C LEU A 311 -5.06 -12.83 22.91
N LYS A 312 -5.51 -11.94 23.80
CA LYS A 312 -6.89 -11.47 23.82
C LYS A 312 -7.25 -10.73 22.52
N ALA A 313 -6.34 -9.93 22.03
CA ALA A 313 -6.51 -9.21 20.77
C ALA A 313 -6.53 -10.16 19.56
N LEU A 314 -5.67 -11.19 19.52
CA LEU A 314 -5.71 -12.24 18.48
C LEU A 314 -7.05 -13.01 18.51
N LYS A 315 -7.51 -13.38 19.69
CA LYS A 315 -8.81 -14.04 19.85
C LYS A 315 -9.94 -13.17 19.32
N LYS A 316 -9.90 -11.88 19.57
CA LYS A 316 -10.96 -10.94 19.19
C LYS A 316 -11.05 -10.73 17.68
N VAL A 317 -9.92 -10.71 16.98
CA VAL A 317 -9.90 -10.69 15.49
C VAL A 317 -10.23 -12.06 14.89
N GLY A 318 -10.51 -13.08 15.72
CA GLY A 318 -10.98 -14.37 15.29
C GLY A 318 -9.89 -15.43 15.06
N VAL A 319 -8.62 -15.16 15.37
CA VAL A 319 -7.53 -16.14 15.18
C VAL A 319 -7.80 -17.39 16.00
N THR A 320 -7.74 -18.55 15.32
CA THR A 320 -7.93 -19.89 15.94
C THR A 320 -6.65 -20.73 15.85
N LYS A 321 -5.78 -20.47 14.87
CA LYS A 321 -4.50 -21.15 14.69
C LYS A 321 -3.37 -20.12 14.65
N LEU A 322 -2.41 -20.24 15.54
CA LEU A 322 -1.20 -19.40 15.57
C LEU A 322 0.01 -20.26 15.22
N ILE A 323 0.66 -19.95 14.09
CA ILE A 323 1.84 -20.69 13.62
C ILE A 323 3.10 -19.94 14.00
N THR A 324 3.88 -20.52 14.91
CA THR A 324 5.14 -20.00 15.42
C THR A 324 6.30 -20.42 14.49
N LEU A 325 6.96 -19.45 13.89
CA LEU A 325 8.11 -19.64 12.98
C LEU A 325 9.48 -19.44 13.67
N LEU A 326 9.48 -19.30 14.98
CA LEU A 326 10.69 -19.11 15.78
C LEU A 326 11.43 -20.41 15.97
N GLU A 327 12.73 -20.34 16.21
CA GLU A 327 13.62 -21.46 16.53
C GLU A 327 13.22 -22.15 17.84
N LYS A 328 12.57 -21.42 18.73
CA LYS A 328 11.99 -21.94 19.98
C LYS A 328 10.49 -21.82 19.93
N GLN A 329 9.82 -22.91 20.30
CA GLN A 329 8.38 -22.93 20.46
C GLN A 329 7.98 -21.99 21.60
N LEU A 330 6.87 -21.25 21.40
CA LEU A 330 6.23 -20.53 22.50
C LEU A 330 5.59 -21.52 23.47
N ASP A 331 5.50 -21.10 24.74
CA ASP A 331 4.72 -21.86 25.72
C ASP A 331 3.26 -21.97 25.24
N PRO A 332 2.75 -23.19 25.02
CA PRO A 332 1.41 -23.36 24.51
C PRO A 332 0.32 -23.09 25.54
N GLU A 333 0.64 -23.15 26.84
CA GLU A 333 -0.37 -23.05 27.90
C GLU A 333 -1.09 -21.69 27.90
N PRO A 334 -0.42 -20.53 27.89
CA PRO A 334 -1.10 -19.24 27.79
C PRO A 334 -1.94 -19.11 26.53
N ILE A 335 -1.45 -19.61 25.39
CA ILE A 335 -2.11 -19.48 24.09
C ILE A 335 -3.40 -20.31 24.05
N ASN A 336 -3.33 -21.55 24.54
CA ASN A 336 -4.46 -22.48 24.58
C ASN A 336 -5.60 -21.97 25.48
N ASN A 337 -5.28 -21.22 26.54
CA ASN A 337 -6.28 -20.63 27.44
C ASN A 337 -7.21 -19.63 26.71
N TYR A 338 -6.76 -19.04 25.60
CA TYR A 338 -7.59 -18.19 24.74
C TYR A 338 -8.32 -18.98 23.64
N GLY A 339 -8.19 -20.31 23.60
CA GLY A 339 -8.79 -21.17 22.57
C GLY A 339 -8.09 -21.00 21.21
N ILE A 340 -6.82 -20.63 21.20
CA ILE A 340 -5.96 -20.54 20.02
C ILE A 340 -5.02 -21.74 20.05
N GLU A 341 -5.01 -22.55 18.99
CA GLU A 341 -4.05 -23.64 18.87
C GLU A 341 -2.69 -23.12 18.40
N ASN A 342 -1.65 -23.35 19.20
CA ASN A 342 -0.28 -23.00 18.81
C ASN A 342 0.38 -24.15 18.05
N LEU A 343 0.80 -23.88 16.81
CA LEU A 343 1.51 -24.78 15.93
C LEU A 343 2.94 -24.31 15.75
N TRP A 344 3.88 -25.22 15.68
CA TRP A 344 5.30 -24.88 15.57
C TRP A 344 5.91 -25.35 14.28
N PHE A 345 6.50 -24.42 13.53
CA PHE A 345 7.23 -24.63 12.29
C PHE A 345 8.49 -23.78 12.30
N PRO A 346 9.61 -24.29 12.88
CA PRO A 346 10.82 -23.49 13.06
C PRO A 346 11.50 -23.17 11.74
N ILE A 347 11.90 -21.91 11.61
CA ILE A 347 12.74 -21.38 10.53
C ILE A 347 13.79 -20.50 11.18
N ASP A 348 15.07 -20.70 10.84
CA ASP A 348 16.16 -19.87 11.33
C ASP A 348 16.02 -18.41 10.89
N ASP A 349 16.51 -17.48 11.69
CA ASP A 349 16.36 -16.06 11.38
C ASP A 349 17.03 -15.70 10.05
N MET A 350 16.36 -14.84 9.26
CA MET A 350 16.76 -14.46 7.90
C MET A 350 16.85 -15.62 6.89
N GLN A 351 16.55 -16.85 7.29
CA GLN A 351 16.55 -18.03 6.41
C GLN A 351 15.16 -18.33 5.86
N ALA A 352 15.08 -19.30 4.97
CA ALA A 352 13.87 -19.86 4.41
C ALA A 352 13.69 -21.32 4.87
N PRO A 353 12.46 -21.85 4.85
CA PRO A 353 12.23 -23.27 5.18
C PRO A 353 12.70 -24.21 4.07
N ASP A 354 12.79 -25.53 4.38
CA ASP A 354 12.88 -26.56 3.36
C ASP A 354 11.61 -26.57 2.48
N ILE A 355 11.80 -26.76 1.16
CA ILE A 355 10.70 -26.70 0.18
C ILE A 355 9.64 -27.76 0.46
N ASN A 356 10.03 -29.00 0.76
CA ASN A 356 9.07 -30.09 1.00
C ASN A 356 8.28 -29.87 2.29
N GLU A 357 8.94 -29.36 3.33
CA GLU A 357 8.27 -28.98 4.58
C GLU A 357 7.30 -27.81 4.36
N ALA A 358 7.70 -26.82 3.59
CA ALA A 358 6.82 -25.69 3.23
C ALA A 358 5.58 -26.18 2.44
N ILE A 359 5.73 -27.11 1.49
CA ILE A 359 4.61 -27.74 0.77
C ILE A 359 3.63 -28.41 1.76
N LYS A 360 4.15 -29.18 2.72
CA LYS A 360 3.30 -29.84 3.74
C LYS A 360 2.55 -28.82 4.58
N TRP A 361 3.21 -27.73 4.96
CA TRP A 361 2.59 -26.68 5.74
C TRP A 361 1.55 -25.89 4.94
N CYS A 362 1.83 -25.54 3.69
CA CYS A 362 0.84 -24.87 2.83
C CYS A 362 -0.41 -25.72 2.62
N LYS A 363 -0.27 -27.03 2.39
CA LYS A 363 -1.39 -27.97 2.35
C LYS A 363 -2.22 -28.00 3.64
N ARG A 364 -1.53 -28.00 4.78
CA ARG A 364 -2.19 -28.01 6.09
C ARG A 364 -2.96 -26.72 6.34
N VAL A 365 -2.37 -25.58 5.98
CA VAL A 365 -3.02 -24.26 6.12
C VAL A 365 -4.19 -24.12 5.17
N GLU A 366 -4.07 -24.58 3.92
CA GLU A 366 -5.20 -24.66 2.98
C GLU A 366 -6.38 -25.43 3.57
N LYS A 367 -6.11 -26.57 4.21
CA LYS A 367 -7.14 -27.36 4.88
C LYS A 367 -7.77 -26.60 6.05
N PHE A 368 -6.97 -25.94 6.90
CA PHE A 368 -7.49 -25.12 7.99
C PHE A 368 -8.41 -24.02 7.47
N MET A 369 -7.99 -23.30 6.43
CA MET A 369 -8.82 -22.25 5.81
C MET A 369 -10.12 -22.80 5.23
N ALA A 370 -10.09 -23.99 4.60
CA ALA A 370 -11.28 -24.66 4.08
C ALA A 370 -12.25 -25.13 5.19
N GLU A 371 -11.74 -25.43 6.39
CA GLU A 371 -12.51 -25.78 7.58
C GLU A 371 -13.05 -24.53 8.32
N GLY A 372 -12.77 -23.31 7.81
CA GLY A 372 -13.22 -22.05 8.41
C GLY A 372 -12.35 -21.57 9.56
N GLU A 373 -11.16 -22.14 9.74
CA GLU A 373 -10.20 -21.68 10.73
C GLU A 373 -9.49 -20.40 10.27
N VAL A 374 -9.17 -19.53 11.21
CA VAL A 374 -8.44 -18.28 10.97
C VAL A 374 -6.99 -18.47 11.41
N VAL A 375 -6.09 -18.37 10.43
CA VAL A 375 -4.67 -18.68 10.62
C VAL A 375 -3.84 -17.41 10.69
N ALA A 376 -2.95 -17.32 11.68
CA ALA A 376 -1.94 -16.28 11.77
C ALA A 376 -0.53 -16.88 11.85
N TYR A 377 0.37 -16.40 11.01
CA TYR A 377 1.81 -16.67 11.12
C TYR A 377 2.49 -15.60 11.95
N HIS A 378 3.45 -15.99 12.79
CA HIS A 378 4.33 -15.03 13.42
C HIS A 378 5.79 -15.52 13.45
N CYS A 379 6.69 -14.54 13.41
CA CYS A 379 8.09 -14.68 13.80
C CYS A 379 8.38 -13.65 14.90
N LYS A 380 9.59 -13.17 15.07
CA LYS A 380 9.89 -12.14 16.09
C LYS A 380 9.21 -10.80 15.76
N ALA A 381 9.49 -10.22 14.59
CA ALA A 381 8.96 -8.93 14.16
C ALA A 381 7.71 -9.03 13.25
N GLY A 382 7.30 -10.22 12.83
CA GLY A 382 6.20 -10.41 11.87
C GLY A 382 6.54 -10.01 10.42
N MET A 383 7.82 -9.98 10.04
CA MET A 383 8.28 -9.44 8.77
C MET A 383 8.86 -10.51 7.81
N GLY A 384 10.13 -10.91 8.00
CA GLY A 384 10.86 -11.79 7.07
C GLY A 384 10.21 -13.16 6.93
N ARG A 385 10.41 -14.05 7.91
CA ARG A 385 9.87 -15.42 7.94
C ARG A 385 8.35 -15.47 7.79
N THR A 386 7.66 -14.57 8.47
CA THR A 386 6.19 -14.43 8.38
C THR A 386 5.77 -14.10 6.95
N GLY A 387 6.36 -13.07 6.35
CA GLY A 387 6.09 -12.70 4.97
C GLY A 387 6.42 -13.81 3.97
N THR A 388 7.50 -14.57 4.21
CA THR A 388 7.90 -15.70 3.35
C THR A 388 6.83 -16.78 3.34
N MET A 389 6.31 -17.20 4.50
CA MET A 389 5.28 -18.24 4.57
C MET A 389 3.92 -17.76 4.04
N LEU A 390 3.58 -16.50 4.28
CA LEU A 390 2.38 -15.90 3.70
C LEU A 390 2.44 -15.86 2.17
N THR A 391 3.60 -15.46 1.62
CA THR A 391 3.82 -15.45 0.17
C THR A 391 3.83 -16.86 -0.42
N ALA A 392 4.46 -17.83 0.27
CA ALA A 392 4.45 -19.24 -0.13
C ALA A 392 3.02 -19.81 -0.19
N GLN A 393 2.12 -19.37 0.70
CA GLN A 393 0.71 -19.77 0.64
C GLN A 393 0.01 -19.27 -0.63
N LEU A 394 0.28 -18.03 -1.07
CA LEU A 394 -0.25 -17.51 -2.34
C LEU A 394 0.28 -18.30 -3.55
N ILE A 395 1.57 -18.67 -3.51
CA ILE A 395 2.16 -19.52 -4.56
C ILE A 395 1.52 -20.90 -4.58
N TRP A 396 1.32 -21.51 -3.43
CA TRP A 396 0.64 -22.80 -3.30
C TRP A 396 -0.77 -22.77 -3.92
N GLU A 397 -1.49 -21.66 -3.77
CA GLU A 397 -2.82 -21.44 -4.34
C GLU A 397 -2.80 -21.17 -5.85
N GLY A 398 -1.62 -21.05 -6.47
CA GLY A 398 -1.45 -20.96 -7.93
C GLY A 398 -0.94 -19.63 -8.44
N MET A 399 -0.58 -18.71 -7.55
CA MET A 399 0.01 -17.43 -7.97
C MET A 399 1.49 -17.62 -8.34
N ALA A 400 1.97 -16.96 -9.41
CA ALA A 400 3.39 -16.95 -9.74
C ALA A 400 4.22 -16.29 -8.62
N ALA A 401 5.48 -16.73 -8.42
CA ALA A 401 6.32 -16.28 -7.31
C ALA A 401 6.40 -14.76 -7.18
N LEU A 402 6.62 -14.09 -8.30
CA LEU A 402 6.74 -12.63 -8.35
C LEU A 402 5.42 -11.92 -8.04
N ASP A 403 4.31 -12.41 -8.56
CA ASP A 403 2.97 -11.84 -8.33
C ASP A 403 2.55 -12.03 -6.86
N ALA A 404 2.89 -13.18 -6.27
CA ALA A 404 2.66 -13.47 -4.86
C ALA A 404 3.49 -12.54 -3.95
N LEU A 405 4.76 -12.33 -4.27
CA LEU A 405 5.63 -11.41 -3.53
C LEU A 405 5.14 -9.96 -3.65
N GLU A 406 4.72 -9.53 -4.82
CA GLU A 406 4.16 -8.20 -5.02
C GLU A 406 2.86 -8.02 -4.23
N THR A 407 1.97 -9.01 -4.27
CA THR A 407 0.71 -9.01 -3.52
C THR A 407 0.96 -8.91 -2.02
N ALA A 408 1.89 -9.70 -1.49
CA ALA A 408 2.27 -9.64 -0.09
C ALA A 408 2.87 -8.27 0.28
N ARG A 409 3.75 -7.72 -0.55
CA ARG A 409 4.39 -6.42 -0.31
C ARG A 409 3.48 -5.21 -0.51
N LYS A 410 2.36 -5.34 -1.22
CA LYS A 410 1.30 -4.32 -1.22
C LYS A 410 0.70 -4.15 0.18
N VAL A 411 0.56 -5.24 0.93
CA VAL A 411 0.08 -5.22 2.31
C VAL A 411 1.15 -4.66 3.26
N GLU A 412 2.33 -5.26 3.28
CA GLU A 412 3.46 -4.83 4.11
C GLU A 412 4.76 -4.86 3.27
N PRO A 413 5.28 -3.69 2.89
CA PRO A 413 6.47 -3.60 2.02
C PRO A 413 7.73 -4.27 2.57
N ARG A 414 7.79 -4.54 3.88
CA ARG A 414 8.92 -5.19 4.56
C ARG A 414 8.80 -6.70 4.66
N TRP A 415 7.70 -7.30 4.18
CA TRP A 415 7.59 -8.75 4.11
C TRP A 415 8.62 -9.32 3.13
N VAL A 416 9.22 -10.45 3.50
CA VAL A 416 10.32 -11.11 2.77
C VAL A 416 11.56 -10.23 2.72
N GLN A 417 12.47 -10.40 3.68
CA GLN A 417 13.57 -9.45 3.95
C GLN A 417 14.93 -9.85 3.36
N SER A 418 15.19 -11.14 3.14
CA SER A 418 16.49 -11.62 2.69
C SER A 418 16.46 -12.17 1.26
N GLU A 419 17.61 -12.16 0.60
CA GLU A 419 17.78 -12.78 -0.73
C GLU A 419 17.49 -14.29 -0.68
N THR A 420 17.89 -14.97 0.41
CA THR A 420 17.60 -16.39 0.64
C THR A 420 16.08 -16.66 0.63
N GLN A 421 15.31 -15.77 1.25
CA GLN A 421 13.85 -15.87 1.27
C GLN A 421 13.24 -15.62 -0.12
N ILE A 422 13.77 -14.67 -0.89
CA ILE A 422 13.28 -14.38 -2.26
C ILE A 422 13.59 -15.58 -3.16
N LYS A 423 14.82 -16.08 -3.15
CA LYS A 423 15.22 -17.26 -3.93
C LYS A 423 14.39 -18.49 -3.57
N PHE A 424 14.11 -18.70 -2.30
CA PHE A 424 13.21 -19.77 -1.86
C PHE A 424 11.84 -19.68 -2.54
N LEU A 425 11.25 -18.50 -2.66
CA LEU A 425 9.92 -18.35 -3.29
C LEU A 425 9.93 -18.72 -4.78
N GLU A 426 11.03 -18.44 -5.49
CA GLU A 426 11.20 -18.84 -6.88
C GLU A 426 11.35 -20.36 -7.01
N ASP A 427 12.23 -20.95 -6.18
CA ASP A 427 12.45 -22.39 -6.14
C ASP A 427 11.18 -23.16 -5.71
N PHE A 428 10.43 -22.58 -4.74
CA PHE A 428 9.15 -23.11 -4.26
C PHE A 428 8.08 -23.09 -5.33
N TRP A 429 7.97 -22.00 -6.11
CA TRP A 429 7.05 -21.91 -7.23
C TRP A 429 7.35 -23.00 -8.28
N SER A 430 8.61 -23.20 -8.64
CA SER A 430 9.01 -24.23 -9.59
C SER A 430 8.63 -25.63 -9.08
N ALA A 431 8.92 -25.93 -7.82
CA ALA A 431 8.60 -27.23 -7.21
C ALA A 431 7.07 -27.48 -7.13
N VAL A 432 6.27 -26.46 -6.81
CA VAL A 432 4.79 -26.57 -6.76
C VAL A 432 4.22 -26.75 -8.15
N HIS A 433 4.75 -26.08 -9.17
CA HIS A 433 4.34 -26.23 -10.55
C HIS A 433 4.57 -27.64 -11.07
N ASP A 434 5.80 -28.15 -10.90
CA ASP A 434 6.17 -29.52 -11.28
C ASP A 434 5.30 -30.57 -10.57
N LEU A 435 4.97 -30.33 -9.30
CA LEU A 435 4.13 -31.25 -8.51
C LEU A 435 2.68 -31.28 -9.02
N LYS A 436 2.12 -30.15 -9.43
CA LYS A 436 0.75 -30.03 -9.95
C LYS A 436 0.65 -30.63 -11.36
N ASP A 437 1.64 -30.40 -12.22
CA ASP A 437 1.69 -30.97 -13.57
C ASP A 437 1.82 -32.49 -13.54
N ASN A 438 2.61 -33.06 -12.62
CA ASN A 438 2.70 -34.50 -12.45
C ASN A 438 1.45 -35.15 -11.81
N CYS A 439 0.57 -34.39 -11.15
CA CYS A 439 -0.71 -34.90 -10.62
C CYS A 439 -1.88 -34.76 -11.62
N ALA A 440 -1.69 -34.04 -12.72
CA ALA A 440 -2.69 -33.83 -13.77
C ALA A 440 -2.59 -34.86 -14.92
N LEU A 441 -1.55 -35.72 -14.92
CA LEU A 441 -1.33 -36.87 -15.79
C LEU A 441 -1.77 -38.15 -15.09
#